data_b95199b427e48d43d6e73ad94e8866ce
#
_entry.id   b95199b427e48d43d6e73ad94e8866ce
#
_cell.length_a   1.000
_cell.length_b   1.000
_cell.length_c   1.000
_cell.angle_alpha   90.00
_cell.angle_beta   90.00
_cell.angle_gamma   90.00
#
_symmetry.space_group_name_H-M   'P 1'
#
loop_
_entity.id
_entity.type
_entity.pdbx_description
1 polymer ?
#
loop_
_entity_poly.entity_id
_entity_poly.type
_entity_poly.pdbx_seq_one_letter_code
_entity_poly.pdbx_strand_id
1 'polypeptide(L)'
;MIYLHKILPALASPLGLCLLLVLLGLLLNARRWVARGILILTVCALPATSNVLWRQLERGHALQDPSDAPTAEAIVVLSGMLRAVPSGDGFAYEWSEAADRYFAGVDLALAMKAPKLIFTRGAQPWSAGAPEGEVLFERARRDLVPEGMLALTPPVENTAQEAQAVAEMLSPKAKVLLVTSAFHMPRAEDLFREAGLEVTPWPVDFRASANKTTMMDFIPSAGGLSGTSTALREFLGRAYYTYLK
;
A
#
# COMPACT_ATOMS: atom_id res chain seq x y z
N MET A 1 -22.17 -3.58 0.37
CA MET A 1 -21.14 -4.59 -0.02
C MET A 1 -19.73 -4.27 0.47
N ILE A 2 -19.34 -3.00 0.62
CA ILE A 2 -17.97 -2.60 0.99
C ILE A 2 -17.47 -3.20 2.33
N TYR A 3 -18.35 -3.32 3.34
CA TYR A 3 -17.99 -3.93 4.63
C TYR A 3 -17.62 -5.41 4.52
N LEU A 4 -18.30 -6.18 3.66
CA LEU A 4 -18.02 -7.61 3.49
C LEU A 4 -16.60 -7.83 2.94
N HIS A 5 -16.19 -7.00 1.96
CA HIS A 5 -14.82 -7.03 1.40
C HIS A 5 -13.73 -6.61 2.40
N LYS A 6 -14.09 -5.95 3.50
CA LYS A 6 -13.14 -5.58 4.58
C LYS A 6 -13.17 -6.58 5.74
N ILE A 7 -14.35 -7.13 6.08
CA ILE A 7 -14.49 -8.10 7.19
C ILE A 7 -13.85 -9.44 6.85
N LEU A 8 -14.05 -9.95 5.63
CA LEU A 8 -13.52 -11.27 5.24
C LEU A 8 -12.00 -11.35 5.33
N PRO A 9 -11.22 -10.38 4.79
CA PRO A 9 -9.76 -10.35 4.99
C PRO A 9 -9.34 -10.15 6.46
N ALA A 10 -10.14 -9.44 7.27
CA ALA A 10 -9.86 -9.27 8.69
C ALA A 10 -10.00 -10.60 9.47
N LEU A 11 -11.04 -11.38 9.18
CA LEU A 11 -11.23 -12.72 9.75
C LEU A 11 -10.17 -13.72 9.25
N ALA A 12 -9.73 -13.59 8.01
CA ALA A 12 -8.65 -14.39 7.43
C ALA A 12 -7.25 -13.94 7.89
N SER A 13 -7.15 -12.81 8.61
CA SER A 13 -5.87 -12.37 9.19
C SER A 13 -5.35 -13.37 10.23
N PRO A 14 -4.03 -13.42 10.50
CA PRO A 14 -3.45 -14.31 11.50
C PRO A 14 -4.12 -14.20 12.87
N LEU A 15 -4.45 -12.99 13.29
CA LEU A 15 -5.15 -12.74 14.56
C LEU A 15 -6.60 -13.27 14.51
N GLY A 16 -7.35 -12.97 13.44
CA GLY A 16 -8.72 -13.45 13.27
C GLY A 16 -8.80 -14.97 13.26
N LEU A 17 -7.92 -15.61 12.48
CA LEU A 17 -7.83 -17.08 12.40
C LEU A 17 -7.46 -17.70 13.76
N CYS A 18 -6.49 -17.11 14.47
CA CYS A 18 -6.12 -17.57 15.83
C CYS A 18 -7.33 -17.52 16.77
N LEU A 19 -8.04 -16.40 16.82
CA LEU A 19 -9.20 -16.23 17.69
C LEU A 19 -10.32 -17.22 17.35
N LEU A 20 -10.60 -17.46 16.07
CA LEU A 20 -11.57 -18.45 15.61
C LEU A 20 -11.18 -19.87 16.04
N LEU A 21 -9.92 -20.26 15.89
CA LEU A 21 -9.43 -21.58 16.29
C LEU A 21 -9.46 -21.76 17.81
N VAL A 22 -9.09 -20.74 18.58
CA VAL A 22 -9.16 -20.78 20.04
C VAL A 22 -10.61 -20.92 20.50
N LEU A 23 -11.52 -20.09 19.98
CA LEU A 23 -12.94 -20.15 20.30
C LEU A 23 -13.54 -21.54 19.97
N LEU A 24 -13.27 -22.04 18.77
CA LEU A 24 -13.72 -23.36 18.35
C LEU A 24 -13.17 -24.46 19.26
N GLY A 25 -11.90 -24.38 19.63
CA GLY A 25 -11.26 -25.33 20.53
C GLY A 25 -11.86 -25.33 21.95
N LEU A 26 -12.25 -24.16 22.46
CA LEU A 26 -12.93 -24.02 23.74
C LEU A 26 -14.36 -24.58 23.66
N LEU A 27 -15.14 -24.24 22.65
CA LEU A 27 -16.52 -24.71 22.46
C LEU A 27 -16.60 -26.23 22.27
N LEU A 28 -15.66 -26.82 21.57
CA LEU A 28 -15.61 -28.27 21.31
C LEU A 28 -14.81 -29.04 22.35
N ASN A 29 -14.32 -28.38 23.42
CA ASN A 29 -13.41 -28.96 24.42
C ASN A 29 -12.20 -29.69 23.76
N ALA A 30 -11.67 -29.13 22.69
CA ALA A 30 -10.66 -29.76 21.82
C ALA A 30 -9.35 -28.98 21.85
N ARG A 31 -8.48 -29.28 22.83
CA ARG A 31 -7.18 -28.62 23.08
C ARG A 31 -6.30 -28.48 21.83
N ARG A 32 -6.41 -29.40 20.87
CA ARG A 32 -5.65 -29.35 19.61
C ARG A 32 -5.94 -28.09 18.77
N TRP A 33 -7.17 -27.58 18.80
CA TRP A 33 -7.52 -26.35 18.06
C TRP A 33 -6.97 -25.12 18.77
N VAL A 34 -7.01 -25.08 20.09
CA VAL A 34 -6.40 -24.02 20.89
C VAL A 34 -4.89 -23.97 20.62
N ALA A 35 -4.21 -25.13 20.68
CA ALA A 35 -2.77 -25.20 20.41
C ALA A 35 -2.41 -24.73 18.99
N ARG A 36 -3.21 -25.07 17.96
CA ARG A 36 -3.02 -24.59 16.58
C ARG A 36 -3.17 -23.08 16.47
N GLY A 37 -4.19 -22.51 17.12
CA GLY A 37 -4.38 -21.05 17.13
C GLY A 37 -3.19 -20.32 17.75
N ILE A 38 -2.71 -20.79 18.90
CA ILE A 38 -1.54 -20.22 19.58
C ILE A 38 -0.29 -20.36 18.69
N LEU A 39 -0.08 -21.51 18.07
CA LEU A 39 1.08 -21.74 17.18
C LEU A 39 1.05 -20.77 16.00
N ILE A 40 -0.09 -20.62 15.32
CA ILE A 40 -0.25 -19.68 14.20
C ILE A 40 0.06 -18.26 14.66
N LEU A 41 -0.52 -17.83 15.79
CA LEU A 41 -0.26 -16.50 16.34
C LEU A 41 1.22 -16.28 16.62
N THR A 42 1.86 -17.25 17.29
CA THR A 42 3.28 -17.17 17.65
C THR A 42 4.15 -17.05 16.40
N VAL A 43 3.97 -17.93 15.40
CA VAL A 43 4.74 -17.88 14.15
C VAL A 43 4.52 -16.58 13.38
N CYS A 44 3.26 -16.13 13.27
CA CYS A 44 2.94 -14.89 12.56
C CYS A 44 3.39 -13.63 13.31
N ALA A 45 3.61 -13.71 14.61
CA ALA A 45 4.13 -12.60 15.41
C ALA A 45 5.67 -12.49 15.38
N LEU A 46 6.38 -13.43 14.76
CA LEU A 46 7.85 -13.34 14.63
C LEU A 46 8.24 -12.28 13.60
N PRO A 47 9.15 -11.33 13.94
CA PRO A 47 9.76 -10.43 12.96
C PRO A 47 10.42 -11.16 11.79
N ALA A 48 11.04 -12.32 12.04
CA ALA A 48 11.61 -13.17 11.00
C ALA A 48 10.56 -13.59 9.95
N THR A 49 9.34 -13.96 10.38
CA THR A 49 8.24 -14.34 9.48
C THR A 49 7.81 -13.16 8.61
N SER A 50 7.57 -12.00 9.21
CA SER A 50 7.17 -10.81 8.44
C SER A 50 8.26 -10.39 7.45
N ASN A 51 9.54 -10.44 7.86
CA ASN A 51 10.65 -10.07 6.98
C ASN A 51 10.80 -11.01 5.77
N VAL A 52 10.58 -12.30 5.95
CA VAL A 52 10.57 -13.26 4.82
C VAL A 52 9.46 -12.93 3.83
N LEU A 53 8.26 -12.62 4.32
CA LEU A 53 7.12 -12.25 3.47
C LEU A 53 7.36 -10.92 2.73
N TRP A 54 7.94 -9.91 3.41
CA TRP A 54 8.30 -8.65 2.78
C TRP A 54 9.32 -8.84 1.67
N ARG A 55 10.40 -9.58 1.93
CA ARG A 55 11.41 -9.90 0.91
C ARG A 55 10.83 -10.59 -0.32
N GLN A 56 9.78 -11.40 -0.13
CA GLN A 56 9.10 -12.05 -1.25
C GLN A 56 8.25 -11.08 -2.06
N LEU A 57 7.53 -10.15 -1.42
CA LEU A 57 6.72 -9.13 -2.09
C LEU A 57 7.57 -8.08 -2.81
N GLU A 58 8.69 -7.69 -2.22
CA GLU A 58 9.59 -6.66 -2.72
C GLU A 58 10.68 -7.21 -3.66
N ARG A 59 10.63 -8.54 -3.91
CA ARG A 59 11.63 -9.20 -4.76
C ARG A 59 11.64 -8.61 -6.16
N GLY A 60 12.87 -8.26 -6.62
CA GLY A 60 13.07 -7.67 -7.95
C GLY A 60 12.90 -6.14 -7.99
N HIS A 61 12.56 -5.53 -6.87
CA HIS A 61 12.52 -4.08 -6.70
C HIS A 61 13.73 -3.58 -5.93
N ALA A 62 14.19 -2.38 -6.26
CA ALA A 62 15.26 -1.66 -5.55
C ALA A 62 14.92 -0.17 -5.53
N LEU A 63 15.46 0.55 -4.54
CA LEU A 63 15.45 2.01 -4.57
C LEU A 63 16.24 2.50 -5.78
N GLN A 64 15.72 3.52 -6.42
CA GLN A 64 16.27 4.10 -7.64
C GLN A 64 16.52 5.58 -7.41
N ASP A 65 17.55 6.12 -8.07
CA ASP A 65 17.79 7.56 -8.07
C ASP A 65 16.87 8.24 -9.09
N PRO A 66 16.19 9.36 -8.74
CA PRO A 66 15.34 10.09 -9.68
C PRO A 66 16.05 10.49 -10.99
N SER A 67 17.37 10.69 -10.96
CA SER A 67 18.15 11.00 -12.18
C SER A 67 18.13 9.86 -13.20
N ASP A 68 18.05 8.61 -12.77
CA ASP A 68 18.04 7.41 -13.60
C ASP A 68 16.64 7.06 -14.14
N ALA A 69 15.59 7.73 -13.67
CA ALA A 69 14.23 7.48 -14.12
C ALA A 69 14.08 7.78 -15.63
N PRO A 70 13.44 6.90 -16.41
CA PRO A 70 13.08 7.21 -17.78
C PRO A 70 12.05 8.33 -17.82
N THR A 71 11.94 9.02 -18.95
CA THR A 71 10.85 9.97 -19.16
C THR A 71 9.54 9.25 -19.39
N ALA A 72 8.45 9.81 -18.87
CA ALA A 72 7.09 9.28 -18.97
C ALA A 72 6.10 10.38 -19.32
N GLU A 73 4.84 10.04 -19.55
CA GLU A 73 3.75 11.01 -19.75
C GLU A 73 3.16 11.50 -18.43
N ALA A 74 3.25 10.67 -17.40
CA ALA A 74 2.83 11.06 -16.04
C ALA A 74 3.62 10.30 -14.97
N ILE A 75 3.80 10.96 -13.83
CA ILE A 75 4.14 10.36 -12.55
C ILE A 75 2.82 10.16 -11.81
N VAL A 76 2.55 8.95 -11.35
CA VAL A 76 1.31 8.61 -10.62
C VAL A 76 1.66 8.16 -9.22
N VAL A 77 1.19 8.90 -8.22
CA VAL A 77 1.42 8.61 -6.81
C VAL A 77 0.13 8.08 -6.19
N LEU A 78 0.17 6.81 -5.76
CA LEU A 78 -0.98 6.17 -5.12
C LEU A 78 -1.16 6.66 -3.69
N SER A 79 -2.42 6.85 -3.29
CA SER A 79 -2.81 7.28 -1.95
C SER A 79 -2.47 6.26 -0.84
N GLY A 80 -2.68 6.64 0.42
CA GLY A 80 -2.47 5.79 1.61
C GLY A 80 -1.28 6.20 2.47
N MET A 81 -0.87 7.49 2.42
CA MET A 81 0.27 8.02 3.15
C MET A 81 -0.08 9.10 4.16
N LEU A 82 -1.36 9.50 4.25
CA LEU A 82 -1.82 10.49 5.23
C LEU A 82 -2.84 9.91 6.20
N ARG A 83 -2.85 10.48 7.39
CA ARG A 83 -3.84 10.22 8.44
C ARG A 83 -4.46 11.55 8.87
N ALA A 84 -5.77 11.69 8.74
CA ALA A 84 -6.49 12.82 9.30
C ALA A 84 -6.53 12.70 10.83
N VAL A 85 -6.18 13.79 11.51
CA VAL A 85 -6.25 13.92 12.97
C VAL A 85 -7.12 15.12 13.34
N PRO A 86 -7.87 15.07 14.45
CA PRO A 86 -8.65 16.23 14.91
C PRO A 86 -7.75 17.44 15.18
N SER A 87 -8.17 18.62 14.71
CA SER A 87 -7.44 19.88 14.94
C SER A 87 -8.42 21.05 15.01
N GLY A 88 -8.70 21.55 16.20
CA GLY A 88 -9.76 22.52 16.44
C GLY A 88 -11.11 21.99 15.96
N ASP A 89 -11.84 22.79 15.16
CA ASP A 89 -13.13 22.42 14.57
C ASP A 89 -12.98 21.66 13.23
N GLY A 90 -11.76 21.28 12.85
CA GLY A 90 -11.46 20.62 11.59
C GLY A 90 -10.47 19.47 11.71
N PHE A 91 -9.69 19.27 10.66
CA PHE A 91 -8.69 18.21 10.57
C PHE A 91 -7.32 18.75 10.19
N ALA A 92 -6.28 18.21 10.82
CA ALA A 92 -4.91 18.27 10.33
C ALA A 92 -4.53 16.92 9.72
N TYR A 93 -3.41 16.87 8.99
CA TYR A 93 -2.97 15.66 8.31
C TYR A 93 -1.53 15.34 8.72
N GLU A 94 -1.32 14.13 9.20
CA GLU A 94 -0.02 13.60 9.59
C GLU A 94 0.44 12.53 8.60
N TRP A 95 1.74 12.48 8.37
CA TRP A 95 2.35 11.43 7.56
C TRP A 95 2.23 10.06 8.24
N SER A 96 1.87 9.08 7.46
CA SER A 96 2.00 7.68 7.83
C SER A 96 3.36 7.13 7.39
N GLU A 97 3.59 5.85 7.60
CA GLU A 97 4.83 5.16 7.20
C GLU A 97 5.09 5.20 5.68
N ALA A 98 4.06 5.42 4.85
CA ALA A 98 4.17 5.45 3.39
C ALA A 98 4.48 6.85 2.81
N ALA A 99 4.94 7.80 3.63
CA ALA A 99 5.29 9.16 3.22
C ALA A 99 6.31 9.21 2.06
N ASP A 100 7.18 8.22 1.96
CA ASP A 100 8.18 8.08 0.90
C ASP A 100 7.58 8.16 -0.51
N ARG A 101 6.31 7.76 -0.68
CA ARG A 101 5.59 7.86 -1.97
C ARG A 101 5.45 9.32 -2.43
N TYR A 102 5.10 10.22 -1.50
CA TYR A 102 4.99 11.64 -1.79
C TYR A 102 6.34 12.23 -2.20
N PHE A 103 7.35 12.01 -1.37
CA PHE A 103 8.68 12.57 -1.62
C PHE A 103 9.25 12.10 -2.95
N ALA A 104 9.16 10.79 -3.25
CA ALA A 104 9.61 10.26 -4.52
C ALA A 104 8.83 10.84 -5.72
N GLY A 105 7.51 11.02 -5.59
CA GLY A 105 6.71 11.65 -6.63
C GLY A 105 7.12 13.09 -6.91
N VAL A 106 7.37 13.87 -5.86
CA VAL A 106 7.87 15.26 -5.95
C VAL A 106 9.28 15.30 -6.55
N ASP A 107 10.19 14.43 -6.10
CA ASP A 107 11.56 14.37 -6.60
C ASP A 107 11.59 14.07 -8.11
N LEU A 108 10.78 13.12 -8.58
CA LEU A 108 10.62 12.80 -10.00
C LEU A 108 10.05 13.99 -10.79
N ALA A 109 9.08 14.71 -10.23
CA ALA A 109 8.50 15.89 -10.88
C ALA A 109 9.50 17.03 -11.00
N LEU A 110 10.25 17.33 -9.92
CA LEU A 110 11.30 18.34 -9.92
C LEU A 110 12.47 17.96 -10.83
N ALA A 111 12.75 16.66 -11.00
CA ALA A 111 13.69 16.14 -11.99
C ALA A 111 13.12 16.13 -13.42
N MET A 112 11.92 16.70 -13.65
CA MET A 112 11.26 16.82 -14.94
C MET A 112 11.10 15.50 -15.69
N LYS A 113 10.83 14.39 -14.97
CA LYS A 113 10.70 13.05 -15.57
C LYS A 113 9.37 12.84 -16.28
N ALA A 114 8.37 13.67 -16.03
CA ALA A 114 7.12 13.70 -16.77
C ALA A 114 6.50 15.11 -16.73
N PRO A 115 5.63 15.46 -17.69
CA PRO A 115 4.92 16.74 -17.69
C PRO A 115 3.77 16.80 -16.67
N LYS A 116 3.36 15.65 -16.08
CA LYS A 116 2.25 15.56 -15.11
C LYS A 116 2.66 14.77 -13.87
N LEU A 117 2.27 15.29 -12.69
CA LEU A 117 2.28 14.59 -11.41
C LEU A 117 0.84 14.42 -10.95
N ILE A 118 0.36 13.18 -10.94
CA ILE A 118 -1.02 12.81 -10.60
C ILE A 118 -1.04 12.19 -9.21
N PHE A 119 -1.75 12.83 -8.27
CA PHE A 119 -2.09 12.21 -6.99
C PHE A 119 -3.47 11.57 -7.07
N THR A 120 -3.59 10.30 -6.64
CA THR A 120 -4.89 9.65 -6.58
C THR A 120 -5.67 10.15 -5.37
N ARG A 121 -6.98 10.43 -5.55
CA ARG A 121 -7.86 10.89 -4.48
C ARG A 121 -8.49 9.72 -3.73
N GLY A 122 -7.62 8.89 -3.10
CA GLY A 122 -8.09 7.80 -2.25
C GLY A 122 -8.94 8.31 -1.10
N ALA A 123 -10.17 7.84 -1.02
CA ALA A 123 -11.11 8.14 0.06
C ALA A 123 -11.96 6.91 0.35
N GLN A 124 -12.12 6.59 1.64
CA GLN A 124 -13.07 5.58 2.06
C GLN A 124 -14.35 6.26 2.53
N PRO A 125 -15.54 5.64 2.43
CA PRO A 125 -16.80 6.24 2.89
C PRO A 125 -16.81 6.70 4.35
N TRP A 126 -15.92 6.18 5.17
CA TRP A 126 -15.73 6.56 6.57
C TRP A 126 -14.50 7.41 6.84
N SER A 127 -13.77 7.84 5.79
CA SER A 127 -12.63 8.75 5.96
C SER A 127 -13.10 10.11 6.42
N ALA A 128 -12.36 10.68 7.37
CA ALA A 128 -12.58 12.04 7.82
C ALA A 128 -11.71 13.02 7.00
N GLY A 129 -12.19 14.25 6.83
CA GLY A 129 -11.47 15.31 6.14
C GLY A 129 -11.54 15.21 4.61
N ALA A 130 -10.67 15.96 3.95
CA ALA A 130 -10.57 15.98 2.50
C ALA A 130 -9.93 14.69 1.95
N PRO A 131 -10.25 14.27 0.71
CA PRO A 131 -9.53 13.21 0.02
C PRO A 131 -8.03 13.47 0.02
N GLU A 132 -7.24 12.42 0.26
CA GLU A 132 -5.80 12.54 0.47
C GLU A 132 -5.08 13.27 -0.65
N GLY A 133 -5.41 12.97 -1.91
CA GLY A 133 -4.78 13.60 -3.06
C GLY A 133 -4.91 15.14 -3.08
N GLU A 134 -5.99 15.70 -2.54
CA GLU A 134 -6.18 17.16 -2.45
C GLU A 134 -5.17 17.79 -1.49
N VAL A 135 -4.93 17.13 -0.36
CA VAL A 135 -3.94 17.58 0.63
C VAL A 135 -2.52 17.50 0.05
N LEU A 136 -2.23 16.41 -0.67
CA LEU A 136 -0.93 16.20 -1.31
C LEU A 136 -0.69 17.21 -2.45
N PHE A 137 -1.70 17.52 -3.23
CA PHE A 137 -1.66 18.55 -4.28
C PHE A 137 -1.26 19.92 -3.70
N GLU A 138 -1.96 20.36 -2.66
CA GLU A 138 -1.65 21.61 -1.98
C GLU A 138 -0.25 21.60 -1.34
N ARG A 139 0.19 20.47 -0.85
CA ARG A 139 1.54 20.31 -0.33
C ARG A 139 2.60 20.39 -1.43
N ALA A 140 2.41 19.68 -2.56
CA ALA A 140 3.34 19.70 -3.67
C ALA A 140 3.49 21.11 -4.29
N ARG A 141 2.39 21.89 -4.33
CA ARG A 141 2.43 23.29 -4.74
C ARG A 141 3.31 24.14 -3.83
N ARG A 142 3.28 23.89 -2.51
CA ARG A 142 4.17 24.56 -1.54
C ARG A 142 5.62 24.08 -1.65
N ASP A 143 5.83 22.83 -2.04
CA ASP A 143 7.14 22.22 -2.24
C ASP A 143 7.70 22.52 -3.66
N LEU A 144 7.18 23.59 -4.30
CA LEU A 144 7.65 24.18 -5.55
C LEU A 144 7.46 23.34 -6.82
N VAL A 145 6.60 22.33 -6.78
CA VAL A 145 6.15 21.65 -8.02
C VAL A 145 5.27 22.62 -8.81
N PRO A 146 5.55 22.87 -10.10
CA PRO A 146 4.73 23.77 -10.91
C PRO A 146 3.27 23.34 -10.94
N GLU A 147 2.34 24.27 -10.64
CA GLU A 147 0.91 23.95 -10.57
C GLU A 147 0.36 23.33 -11.87
N GLY A 148 0.88 23.76 -13.02
CA GLY A 148 0.51 23.20 -14.33
C GLY A 148 0.90 21.73 -14.54
N MET A 149 1.79 21.18 -13.69
CA MET A 149 2.11 19.75 -13.69
C MET A 149 1.18 18.94 -12.80
N LEU A 150 0.54 19.56 -11.81
CA LEU A 150 -0.24 18.86 -10.78
C LEU A 150 -1.62 18.48 -11.31
N ALA A 151 -2.02 17.24 -11.06
CA ALA A 151 -3.36 16.75 -11.39
C ALA A 151 -3.89 15.80 -10.32
N LEU A 152 -5.21 15.65 -10.28
CA LEU A 152 -5.93 14.80 -9.34
C LEU A 152 -6.84 13.84 -10.10
N THR A 153 -6.95 12.60 -9.65
CA THR A 153 -8.01 11.70 -10.13
C THR A 153 -9.38 12.13 -9.58
N PRO A 154 -10.50 11.65 -10.11
CA PRO A 154 -11.76 11.58 -9.35
C PRO A 154 -11.57 10.84 -8.01
N PRO A 155 -12.48 10.98 -7.03
CA PRO A 155 -12.45 10.19 -5.79
C PRO A 155 -12.50 8.69 -6.09
N VAL A 156 -11.65 7.90 -5.43
CA VAL A 156 -11.49 6.46 -5.65
C VAL A 156 -11.39 5.72 -4.32
N GLU A 157 -11.87 4.47 -4.26
CA GLU A 157 -11.94 3.69 -3.02
C GLU A 157 -10.94 2.53 -2.96
N ASN A 158 -10.34 2.17 -4.09
CA ASN A 158 -9.43 1.03 -4.22
C ASN A 158 -8.50 1.18 -5.43
N THR A 159 -7.43 0.37 -5.46
CA THR A 159 -6.38 0.47 -6.48
C THR A 159 -6.85 0.17 -7.91
N ALA A 160 -7.88 -0.66 -8.10
CA ALA A 160 -8.42 -0.89 -9.44
C ALA A 160 -9.12 0.37 -9.97
N GLN A 161 -9.85 1.09 -9.11
CA GLN A 161 -10.43 2.39 -9.46
C GLN A 161 -9.35 3.47 -9.67
N GLU A 162 -8.26 3.44 -8.89
CA GLU A 162 -7.12 4.33 -9.12
C GLU A 162 -6.54 4.13 -10.54
N ALA A 163 -6.30 2.87 -10.93
CA ALA A 163 -5.78 2.52 -12.25
C ALA A 163 -6.72 2.97 -13.37
N GLN A 164 -8.01 2.69 -13.25
CA GLN A 164 -9.01 3.08 -14.23
C GLN A 164 -9.12 4.61 -14.37
N ALA A 165 -9.18 5.33 -13.23
CA ALA A 165 -9.28 6.78 -13.22
C ALA A 165 -8.06 7.45 -13.87
N VAL A 166 -6.85 6.92 -13.64
CA VAL A 166 -5.63 7.42 -14.30
C VAL A 166 -5.65 7.11 -15.81
N ALA A 167 -6.09 5.90 -16.20
CA ALA A 167 -6.18 5.54 -17.62
C ALA A 167 -7.17 6.44 -18.39
N GLU A 168 -8.27 6.86 -17.77
CA GLU A 168 -9.24 7.80 -18.34
C GLU A 168 -8.70 9.23 -18.50
N MET A 169 -7.69 9.61 -17.68
CA MET A 169 -7.04 10.93 -17.74
C MET A 169 -5.92 11.01 -18.77
N LEU A 170 -5.42 9.89 -19.27
CA LEU A 170 -4.25 9.79 -20.14
C LEU A 170 -4.63 9.17 -21.49
N SER A 171 -3.71 9.26 -22.44
CA SER A 171 -3.85 8.59 -23.75
C SER A 171 -3.76 7.06 -23.58
N PRO A 172 -4.41 6.26 -24.44
CA PRO A 172 -4.22 4.81 -24.43
C PRO A 172 -2.73 4.43 -24.52
N LYS A 173 -2.29 3.47 -23.70
CA LYS A 173 -0.90 3.03 -23.58
C LYS A 173 0.09 4.12 -23.13
N ALA A 174 -0.43 5.15 -22.42
CA ALA A 174 0.46 6.16 -21.85
C ALA A 174 1.49 5.54 -20.91
N LYS A 175 2.73 6.03 -21.03
CA LYS A 175 3.84 5.62 -20.15
C LYS A 175 3.73 6.34 -18.82
N VAL A 176 3.70 5.60 -17.74
CA VAL A 176 3.60 6.15 -16.39
C VAL A 176 4.72 5.65 -15.47
N LEU A 177 5.28 6.55 -14.67
CA LEU A 177 6.08 6.21 -13.51
C LEU A 177 5.11 5.99 -12.34
N LEU A 178 4.91 4.74 -11.94
CA LEU A 178 3.97 4.38 -10.88
C LEU A 178 4.68 4.34 -9.54
N VAL A 179 4.37 5.29 -8.66
CA VAL A 179 4.98 5.45 -7.34
C VAL A 179 4.06 4.86 -6.26
N THR A 180 4.52 3.82 -5.59
CA THR A 180 3.85 3.22 -4.43
C THR A 180 4.84 2.43 -3.58
N SER A 181 4.38 1.91 -2.42
CA SER A 181 5.23 1.06 -1.57
C SER A 181 5.67 -0.20 -2.29
N ALA A 182 6.92 -0.60 -2.09
CA ALA A 182 7.53 -1.74 -2.77
C ALA A 182 6.73 -3.04 -2.61
N PHE A 183 6.21 -3.30 -1.42
CA PHE A 183 5.38 -4.48 -1.15
C PHE A 183 4.02 -4.46 -1.87
N HIS A 184 3.50 -3.27 -2.18
CA HIS A 184 2.24 -3.06 -2.90
C HIS A 184 2.43 -3.05 -4.43
N MET A 185 3.64 -2.76 -4.89
CA MET A 185 3.98 -2.57 -6.30
C MET A 185 3.51 -3.73 -7.19
N PRO A 186 3.72 -5.02 -6.85
CA PRO A 186 3.31 -6.10 -7.74
C PRO A 186 1.81 -6.09 -8.09
N ARG A 187 0.95 -5.78 -7.11
CA ARG A 187 -0.50 -5.70 -7.34
C ARG A 187 -0.90 -4.42 -8.08
N ALA A 188 -0.29 -3.31 -7.74
CA ALA A 188 -0.58 -2.04 -8.40
C ALA A 188 -0.18 -2.07 -9.87
N GLU A 189 0.99 -2.60 -10.17
CA GLU A 189 1.52 -2.74 -11.54
C GLU A 189 0.61 -3.61 -12.41
N ASP A 190 0.16 -4.78 -11.90
CA ASP A 190 -0.76 -5.66 -12.61
C ASP A 190 -2.07 -4.90 -12.98
N LEU A 191 -2.66 -4.17 -12.02
CA LEU A 191 -3.91 -3.41 -12.23
C LEU A 191 -3.77 -2.24 -13.20
N PHE A 192 -2.65 -1.51 -13.14
CA PHE A 192 -2.40 -0.39 -14.03
C PHE A 192 -2.13 -0.86 -15.47
N ARG A 193 -1.43 -1.99 -15.65
CA ARG A 193 -1.26 -2.62 -16.96
C ARG A 193 -2.58 -3.15 -17.54
N GLU A 194 -3.42 -3.76 -16.70
CA GLU A 194 -4.78 -4.18 -17.10
C GLU A 194 -5.65 -2.99 -17.53
N ALA A 195 -5.49 -1.83 -16.89
CA ALA A 195 -6.16 -0.59 -17.31
C ALA A 195 -5.62 0.00 -18.62
N GLY A 196 -4.61 -0.63 -19.25
CA GLY A 196 -4.08 -0.25 -20.57
C GLY A 196 -2.91 0.74 -20.54
N LEU A 197 -2.25 0.91 -19.40
CA LEU A 197 -1.10 1.79 -19.24
C LEU A 197 0.23 1.03 -19.40
N GLU A 198 1.26 1.70 -19.89
CA GLU A 198 2.64 1.21 -19.88
C GLU A 198 3.33 1.64 -18.58
N VAL A 199 3.48 0.69 -17.65
CA VAL A 199 3.93 0.97 -16.29
C VAL A 199 5.43 0.76 -16.16
N THR A 200 6.14 1.82 -15.74
CA THR A 200 7.48 1.72 -15.14
C THR A 200 7.32 1.81 -13.61
N PRO A 201 7.60 0.74 -12.87
CA PRO A 201 7.45 0.74 -11.42
C PRO A 201 8.50 1.65 -10.76
N TRP A 202 8.06 2.46 -9.81
CA TRP A 202 8.90 3.29 -8.96
C TRP A 202 8.64 2.97 -7.48
N PRO A 203 9.17 1.83 -7.00
CA PRO A 203 8.93 1.34 -5.64
C PRO A 203 9.71 2.16 -4.61
N VAL A 204 9.01 2.50 -3.52
CA VAL A 204 9.54 3.16 -2.33
C VAL A 204 8.97 2.51 -1.07
N ASP A 205 9.21 3.04 0.11
CA ASP A 205 8.66 2.49 1.37
C ASP A 205 8.88 0.97 1.47
N PHE A 206 10.17 0.55 1.41
CA PHE A 206 10.57 -0.85 1.59
C PHE A 206 10.42 -1.27 3.05
N ARG A 207 9.85 -2.43 3.29
CA ARG A 207 9.61 -3.03 4.60
C ARG A 207 10.58 -4.14 4.96
N ALA A 208 11.17 -4.78 3.96
CA ALA A 208 12.16 -5.81 4.18
C ALA A 208 13.42 -5.24 4.82
N SER A 209 13.81 -5.79 5.97
CA SER A 209 15.04 -5.38 6.65
C SER A 209 16.28 -5.88 5.91
N ALA A 210 17.25 -4.99 5.71
CA ALA A 210 18.59 -5.32 5.25
C ALA A 210 19.48 -5.85 6.38
N ASN A 211 19.04 -5.74 7.64
CA ASN A 211 19.80 -6.19 8.80
C ASN A 211 19.99 -7.71 8.80
N LYS A 212 21.09 -8.17 9.39
CA LYS A 212 21.32 -9.60 9.65
C LYS A 212 20.26 -10.09 10.64
N THR A 213 19.75 -11.29 10.38
CA THR A 213 18.82 -11.96 11.29
C THR A 213 19.52 -12.25 12.62
N THR A 214 18.87 -11.92 13.72
CA THR A 214 19.33 -12.09 15.10
C THR A 214 18.36 -12.95 15.90
N MET A 215 18.73 -13.33 17.12
CA MET A 215 17.82 -14.04 18.03
C MET A 215 16.57 -13.21 18.39
N MET A 216 16.65 -11.88 18.31
CA MET A 216 15.51 -10.98 18.55
C MET A 216 14.41 -11.13 17.49
N ASP A 217 14.74 -11.54 16.28
CA ASP A 217 13.78 -11.76 15.21
C ASP A 217 12.90 -13.00 15.44
N PHE A 218 13.26 -13.84 16.40
CA PHE A 218 12.49 -15.02 16.84
C PHE A 218 11.72 -14.79 18.14
N ILE A 219 11.66 -13.55 18.63
CA ILE A 219 10.81 -13.17 19.75
C ILE A 219 9.50 -12.57 19.21
N PRO A 220 8.32 -13.16 19.53
CA PRO A 220 7.05 -12.64 19.08
C PRO A 220 6.84 -11.17 19.47
N SER A 221 6.36 -10.36 18.54
CA SER A 221 6.11 -8.93 18.73
C SER A 221 4.85 -8.46 18.01
N ALA A 222 4.26 -7.36 18.49
CA ALA A 222 3.13 -6.72 17.82
C ALA A 222 3.51 -6.24 16.39
N GLY A 223 4.74 -5.73 16.20
CA GLY A 223 5.25 -5.32 14.91
C GLY A 223 5.36 -6.48 13.92
N GLY A 224 5.89 -7.64 14.36
CA GLY A 224 5.95 -8.86 13.55
C GLY A 224 4.55 -9.33 13.11
N LEU A 225 3.57 -9.33 14.03
CA LEU A 225 2.19 -9.69 13.71
C LEU A 225 1.54 -8.73 12.72
N SER A 226 1.72 -7.43 12.91
CA SER A 226 1.21 -6.39 12.01
C SER A 226 1.83 -6.52 10.61
N GLY A 227 3.15 -6.68 10.53
CA GLY A 227 3.88 -6.87 9.29
C GLY A 227 3.41 -8.12 8.54
N THR A 228 3.34 -9.27 9.23
CA THR A 228 2.82 -10.52 8.65
C THR A 228 1.38 -10.36 8.14
N SER A 229 0.51 -9.71 8.91
CA SER A 229 -0.89 -9.49 8.53
C SER A 229 -1.01 -8.62 7.29
N THR A 230 -0.21 -7.57 7.18
CA THR A 230 -0.19 -6.67 6.01
C THR A 230 0.37 -7.39 4.78
N ALA A 231 1.46 -8.15 4.92
CA ALA A 231 2.04 -8.91 3.82
C ALA A 231 1.06 -9.98 3.29
N LEU A 232 0.41 -10.73 4.17
CA LEU A 232 -0.58 -11.73 3.78
C LEU A 232 -1.78 -11.10 3.06
N ARG A 233 -2.23 -9.92 3.50
CA ARG A 233 -3.30 -9.19 2.81
C ARG A 233 -2.91 -8.80 1.38
N GLU A 234 -1.66 -8.41 1.14
CA GLU A 234 -1.18 -8.13 -0.21
C GLU A 234 -1.13 -9.40 -1.09
N PHE A 235 -0.65 -10.53 -0.55
CA PHE A 235 -0.70 -11.81 -1.27
C PHE A 235 -2.14 -12.22 -1.63
N LEU A 236 -3.06 -12.12 -0.68
CA LEU A 236 -4.48 -12.42 -0.90
C LEU A 236 -5.12 -11.45 -1.91
N GLY A 237 -4.80 -10.16 -1.80
CA GLY A 237 -5.26 -9.14 -2.74
C GLY A 237 -4.78 -9.41 -4.16
N ARG A 238 -3.52 -9.76 -4.34
CA ARG A 238 -2.96 -10.13 -5.64
C ARG A 238 -3.63 -11.40 -6.19
N ALA A 239 -3.75 -12.45 -5.38
CA ALA A 239 -4.41 -13.69 -5.79
C ALA A 239 -5.88 -13.46 -6.20
N TYR A 240 -6.60 -12.60 -5.48
CA TYR A 240 -7.98 -12.25 -5.83
C TYR A 240 -8.07 -11.65 -7.23
N TYR A 241 -7.24 -10.67 -7.57
CA TYR A 241 -7.27 -10.04 -8.89
C TYR A 241 -6.75 -10.96 -10.00
N THR A 242 -5.87 -11.92 -9.69
CA THR A 242 -5.34 -12.86 -10.69
C THR A 242 -6.32 -14.00 -11.02
N TYR A 243 -7.11 -14.49 -10.04
CA TYR A 243 -7.87 -15.73 -10.18
C TYR A 243 -9.38 -15.60 -10.02
N LEU A 244 -9.89 -14.52 -9.43
CA LEU A 244 -11.31 -14.40 -9.04
C LEU A 244 -12.04 -13.19 -9.66
N LYS A 245 -11.36 -12.39 -10.46
CA LYS A 245 -11.94 -11.24 -11.17
C LYS A 245 -12.50 -11.62 -12.53
#